data_7bbc05ace824a702a60a4d200153c412
#
_entry.id   7bbc05ace824a702a60a4d200153c412
#
_cell.length_a   1.000
_cell.length_b   1.000
_cell.length_c   1.000
_cell.angle_alpha   90.00
_cell.angle_beta   90.00
_cell.angle_gamma   90.00
#
_symmetry.space_group_name_H-M   'P 1'
#
loop_
_entity.id
_entity.type
_entity.pdbx_description
1 polymer ?
#
loop_
_entity_poly.entity_id
_entity_poly.type
_entity_poly.pdbx_seq_one_letter_code
_entity_poly.pdbx_strand_id
1 'polypeptide(L)'
;VEPNPRAGQVPLSTSEENTLALFAHLSILLNLVTGFLGLVPAAVIYFAYKDRSRYVAYQSLQAIVFQLVFFFGAALLAGIVALISAPLVLVCVGLFGILLAILLALVPIGALVYGIVAAVDTYHGRDFQYWLIGQWLRKTYEG
;
A
#
# COMPACT_ATOMS: atom_id res chain seq x y z
N VAL A 1 3.12 -22.47 -33.27
CA VAL A 1 2.09 -22.07 -32.29
C VAL A 1 2.72 -22.20 -30.92
N GLU A 2 3.15 -21.11 -30.32
CA GLU A 2 3.64 -21.16 -28.94
C GLU A 2 2.54 -21.67 -28.01
N PRO A 3 2.83 -22.63 -27.13
CA PRO A 3 1.86 -23.08 -26.15
C PRO A 3 1.43 -21.87 -25.30
N ASN A 4 0.16 -21.54 -25.28
CA ASN A 4 -0.38 -20.51 -24.39
C ASN A 4 -0.08 -20.95 -22.95
N PRO A 5 0.83 -20.29 -22.21
CA PRO A 5 1.19 -20.68 -20.86
C PRO A 5 0.02 -20.60 -19.87
N ARG A 6 -1.13 -20.06 -20.32
CA ARG A 6 -2.35 -19.90 -19.53
C ARG A 6 -3.35 -21.06 -19.67
N ALA A 7 -3.09 -22.01 -20.59
CA ALA A 7 -4.07 -23.07 -20.92
C ALA A 7 -4.28 -24.14 -19.80
N GLY A 8 -3.56 -24.05 -18.69
CA GLY A 8 -3.68 -25.01 -17.57
C GLY A 8 -4.00 -24.41 -16.21
N GLN A 9 -4.17 -23.08 -16.11
CA GLN A 9 -4.44 -22.45 -14.81
C GLN A 9 -5.95 -22.34 -14.58
N VAL A 10 -6.43 -22.96 -13.51
CA VAL A 10 -7.82 -22.83 -13.05
C VAL A 10 -8.08 -21.37 -12.70
N PRO A 11 -9.14 -20.73 -13.25
CA PRO A 11 -9.53 -19.37 -12.85
C PRO A 11 -9.80 -19.32 -11.35
N LEU A 12 -9.44 -18.20 -10.72
CA LEU A 12 -9.78 -17.97 -9.31
C LEU A 12 -11.28 -17.79 -9.16
N SER A 13 -11.83 -18.31 -8.08
CA SER A 13 -13.20 -17.99 -7.66
C SER A 13 -13.24 -16.54 -7.11
N THR A 14 -14.38 -15.90 -7.16
CA THR A 14 -14.59 -14.56 -6.59
C THR A 14 -14.19 -14.50 -5.10
N SER A 15 -14.46 -15.56 -4.35
CA SER A 15 -14.09 -15.65 -2.93
C SER A 15 -12.58 -15.69 -2.73
N GLU A 16 -11.84 -16.41 -3.58
CA GLU A 16 -10.37 -16.43 -3.55
C GLU A 16 -9.79 -15.09 -3.92
N GLU A 17 -10.32 -14.43 -4.95
CA GLU A 17 -9.89 -13.08 -5.34
C GLU A 17 -10.06 -12.07 -4.21
N ASN A 18 -11.23 -12.04 -3.56
CA ASN A 18 -11.51 -11.15 -2.44
C ASN A 18 -10.60 -11.42 -1.24
N THR A 19 -10.31 -12.69 -0.96
CA THR A 19 -9.42 -13.10 0.14
C THR A 19 -7.98 -12.67 -0.14
N LEU A 20 -7.50 -12.85 -1.36
CA LEU A 20 -6.15 -12.41 -1.76
C LEU A 20 -6.02 -10.90 -1.69
N ALA A 21 -7.02 -10.16 -2.15
CA ALA A 21 -7.05 -8.70 -2.06
C ALA A 21 -7.07 -8.22 -0.60
N LEU A 22 -7.87 -8.86 0.26
CA LEU A 22 -7.87 -8.61 1.71
C LEU A 22 -6.45 -8.76 2.29
N PHE A 23 -5.76 -9.87 2.02
CA PHE A 23 -4.41 -10.11 2.55
C PHE A 23 -3.39 -9.12 2.00
N ALA A 24 -3.49 -8.72 0.73
CA ALA A 24 -2.63 -7.70 0.15
C ALA A 24 -2.74 -6.36 0.91
N HIS A 25 -3.94 -5.93 1.27
CA HIS A 25 -4.15 -4.70 2.03
C HIS A 25 -3.81 -4.84 3.52
N LEU A 26 -4.16 -5.98 4.16
CA LEU A 26 -3.81 -6.23 5.56
C LEU A 26 -2.31 -6.38 5.79
N SER A 27 -1.53 -6.68 4.75
CA SER A 27 -0.08 -6.80 4.86
C SER A 27 0.59 -5.55 5.44
N ILE A 28 -0.03 -4.37 5.31
CA ILE A 28 0.46 -3.12 5.91
C ILE A 28 0.61 -3.23 7.44
N LEU A 29 -0.19 -4.07 8.11
CA LEU A 29 -0.11 -4.27 9.56
C LEU A 29 1.21 -4.90 9.99
N LEU A 30 1.86 -5.68 9.12
CA LEU A 30 3.19 -6.22 9.40
C LEU A 30 4.24 -5.13 9.57
N ASN A 31 4.03 -3.95 9.00
CA ASN A 31 4.94 -2.83 9.19
C ASN A 31 4.95 -2.31 10.64
N LEU A 32 3.88 -2.53 11.41
CA LEU A 32 3.85 -2.18 12.85
C LEU A 32 4.86 -2.99 13.67
N VAL A 33 5.08 -4.25 13.31
CA VAL A 33 5.95 -5.17 14.05
C VAL A 33 7.36 -5.17 13.48
N THR A 34 7.49 -5.06 12.16
CA THR A 34 8.75 -5.31 11.44
C THR A 34 9.36 -4.05 10.82
N GLY A 35 8.59 -2.96 10.74
CA GLY A 35 8.97 -1.70 10.11
C GLY A 35 8.88 -1.71 8.56
N PHE A 36 9.07 -2.83 7.89
CA PHE A 36 9.12 -2.84 6.41
C PHE A 36 8.59 -4.13 5.73
N LEU A 37 8.40 -5.22 6.45
CA LEU A 37 8.01 -6.50 5.83
C LEU A 37 6.57 -6.54 5.30
N GLY A 38 5.75 -5.52 5.56
CA GLY A 38 4.39 -5.43 5.02
C GLY A 38 4.32 -5.39 3.48
N LEU A 39 5.38 -4.92 2.82
CA LEU A 39 5.46 -4.95 1.35
C LEU A 39 5.57 -6.37 0.78
N VAL A 40 6.18 -7.29 1.53
CA VAL A 40 6.50 -8.64 1.03
C VAL A 40 5.25 -9.44 0.67
N PRO A 41 4.24 -9.59 1.55
CA PRO A 41 3.04 -10.34 1.18
C PRO A 41 2.28 -9.72 0.01
N ALA A 42 2.15 -8.40 -0.04
CA ALA A 42 1.49 -7.72 -1.14
C ALA A 42 2.23 -7.97 -2.47
N ALA A 43 3.58 -7.90 -2.47
CA ALA A 43 4.40 -8.19 -3.64
C ALA A 43 4.29 -9.66 -4.06
N VAL A 44 4.34 -10.60 -3.11
CA VAL A 44 4.18 -12.03 -3.40
C VAL A 44 2.83 -12.30 -4.06
N ILE A 45 1.74 -11.75 -3.52
CA ILE A 45 0.40 -11.90 -4.10
C ILE A 45 0.38 -11.31 -5.51
N TYR A 46 0.93 -10.10 -5.71
CA TYR A 46 1.00 -9.49 -7.04
C TYR A 46 1.70 -10.39 -8.06
N PHE A 47 2.93 -10.81 -7.79
CA PHE A 47 3.71 -11.61 -8.72
C PHE A 47 3.15 -13.01 -8.96
N ALA A 48 2.54 -13.62 -7.94
CA ALA A 48 1.95 -14.95 -8.07
C ALA A 48 0.64 -14.95 -8.87
N TYR A 49 -0.14 -13.88 -8.82
CA TYR A 49 -1.51 -13.86 -9.37
C TYR A 49 -1.75 -12.83 -10.47
N LYS A 50 -0.79 -11.97 -10.83
CA LYS A 50 -0.94 -10.93 -11.87
C LYS A 50 -1.41 -11.46 -13.23
N ASP A 51 -1.03 -12.69 -13.57
CA ASP A 51 -1.39 -13.34 -14.83
C ASP A 51 -2.68 -14.18 -14.73
N ARG A 52 -3.23 -14.35 -13.50
CA ARG A 52 -4.43 -15.17 -13.23
C ARG A 52 -5.66 -14.33 -12.95
N SER A 53 -5.52 -13.16 -12.32
CA SER A 53 -6.61 -12.26 -11.98
C SER A 53 -6.17 -10.81 -12.09
N ARG A 54 -6.81 -10.07 -12.99
CA ARG A 54 -6.58 -8.62 -13.12
C ARG A 54 -7.02 -7.87 -11.86
N TYR A 55 -8.07 -8.35 -11.20
CA TYR A 55 -8.56 -7.77 -9.95
C TYR A 55 -7.54 -7.90 -8.83
N VAL A 56 -7.02 -9.11 -8.58
CA VAL A 56 -6.00 -9.36 -7.55
C VAL A 56 -4.72 -8.58 -7.85
N ALA A 57 -4.28 -8.57 -9.11
CA ALA A 57 -3.12 -7.80 -9.52
C ALA A 57 -3.28 -6.30 -9.25
N TYR A 58 -4.42 -5.74 -9.61
CA TYR A 58 -4.73 -4.33 -9.37
C TYR A 58 -4.76 -3.99 -7.88
N GLN A 59 -5.47 -4.78 -7.06
CA GLN A 59 -5.59 -4.55 -5.62
C GLN A 59 -4.24 -4.70 -4.91
N SER A 60 -3.45 -5.70 -5.27
CA SER A 60 -2.12 -5.91 -4.69
C SER A 60 -1.16 -4.78 -5.06
N LEU A 61 -1.18 -4.31 -6.32
CA LEU A 61 -0.35 -3.20 -6.75
C LEU A 61 -0.75 -1.89 -6.05
N GLN A 62 -2.05 -1.65 -5.86
CA GLN A 62 -2.51 -0.52 -5.06
C GLN A 62 -1.95 -0.57 -3.63
N ALA A 63 -2.01 -1.75 -2.98
CA ALA A 63 -1.49 -1.94 -1.63
C ALA A 63 0.01 -1.66 -1.55
N ILE A 64 0.80 -2.13 -2.53
CA ILE A 64 2.25 -1.88 -2.62
C ILE A 64 2.52 -0.38 -2.76
N VAL A 65 1.92 0.27 -3.77
CA VAL A 65 2.16 1.70 -4.05
C VAL A 65 1.71 2.56 -2.88
N PHE A 66 0.57 2.23 -2.26
CA PHE A 66 0.08 2.93 -1.09
C PHE A 66 1.05 2.84 0.09
N GLN A 67 1.58 1.66 0.39
CA GLN A 67 2.56 1.48 1.45
C GLN A 67 3.86 2.24 1.16
N LEU A 68 4.35 2.20 -0.08
CA LEU A 68 5.57 2.93 -0.46
C LEU A 68 5.41 4.44 -0.29
N VAL A 69 4.30 5.00 -0.74
CA VAL A 69 4.08 6.46 -0.73
C VAL A 69 3.69 6.95 0.66
N PHE A 70 2.65 6.36 1.26
CA PHE A 70 2.04 6.92 2.47
C PHE A 70 2.65 6.38 3.76
N PHE A 71 3.14 5.14 3.79
CA PHE A 71 3.81 4.62 4.97
C PHE A 71 5.30 5.00 4.97
N PHE A 72 6.06 4.56 3.98
CA PHE A 72 7.50 4.81 3.95
C PHE A 72 7.84 6.23 3.52
N GLY A 73 7.16 6.78 2.52
CA GLY A 73 7.40 8.15 2.05
C GLY A 73 7.15 9.19 3.13
N ALA A 74 6.02 9.09 3.84
CA ALA A 74 5.71 10.02 4.93
C ALA A 74 6.67 9.85 6.13
N ALA A 75 7.01 8.60 6.49
CA ALA A 75 7.96 8.34 7.57
C ALA A 75 9.36 8.89 7.25
N LEU A 76 9.85 8.70 6.04
CA LEU A 76 11.12 9.24 5.57
C LEU A 76 11.09 10.79 5.61
N LEU A 77 10.04 11.40 5.08
CA LEU A 77 9.90 12.86 5.09
C LEU A 77 9.84 13.42 6.51
N ALA A 78 9.09 12.78 7.40
CA ALA A 78 9.05 13.16 8.82
C ALA A 78 10.44 13.11 9.46
N GLY A 79 11.22 12.06 9.18
CA GLY A 79 12.58 11.89 9.67
C GLY A 79 13.53 12.98 9.17
N ILE A 80 13.46 13.32 7.86
CA ILE A 80 14.28 14.38 7.26
C ILE A 80 13.94 15.74 7.90
N VAL A 81 12.65 16.06 8.01
CA VAL A 81 12.20 17.32 8.63
C VAL A 81 12.66 17.40 10.09
N ALA A 82 12.52 16.32 10.86
CA ALA A 82 12.97 16.29 12.24
C ALA A 82 14.49 16.49 12.36
N LEU A 83 15.28 15.82 11.52
CA LEU A 83 16.74 15.92 11.49
C LEU A 83 17.21 17.34 11.20
N ILE A 84 16.60 18.02 10.23
CA ILE A 84 16.95 19.41 9.88
C ILE A 84 16.50 20.35 10.99
N SER A 85 15.35 20.10 11.61
CA SER A 85 14.76 21.00 12.62
C SER A 85 15.44 20.89 13.98
N ALA A 86 16.02 19.75 14.33
CA ALA A 86 16.64 19.52 15.64
C ALA A 86 17.69 20.60 16.03
N PRO A 87 18.69 20.93 15.21
CA PRO A 87 19.66 21.98 15.55
C PRO A 87 19.04 23.38 15.57
N LEU A 88 17.92 23.62 14.86
CA LEU A 88 17.24 24.93 14.77
C LEU A 88 16.33 25.20 15.98
N VAL A 89 16.12 24.23 16.85
CA VAL A 89 15.32 24.42 18.08
C VAL A 89 15.93 25.49 18.97
N LEU A 90 17.26 25.61 19.01
CA LEU A 90 17.98 26.61 19.80
C LEU A 90 17.61 28.06 19.42
N VAL A 91 17.15 28.31 18.20
CA VAL A 91 16.70 29.62 17.73
C VAL A 91 15.17 29.69 17.57
N CYS A 92 14.44 28.83 18.26
CA CYS A 92 12.96 28.71 18.25
C CYS A 92 12.32 28.37 16.89
N VAL A 93 13.02 28.56 15.78
CA VAL A 93 12.50 28.23 14.44
C VAL A 93 12.30 26.73 14.25
N GLY A 94 13.17 25.91 14.85
CA GLY A 94 13.10 24.47 14.79
C GLY A 94 11.84 23.87 15.44
N LEU A 95 11.16 24.58 16.35
CA LEU A 95 9.91 24.10 16.96
C LEU A 95 8.81 23.89 15.94
N PHE A 96 8.71 24.76 14.95
CA PHE A 96 7.73 24.59 13.85
C PHE A 96 8.05 23.37 12.98
N GLY A 97 9.35 23.11 12.74
CA GLY A 97 9.78 21.93 12.01
C GLY A 97 9.51 20.62 12.80
N ILE A 98 9.73 20.61 14.11
CA ILE A 98 9.39 19.47 14.97
C ILE A 98 7.88 19.21 14.95
N LEU A 99 7.05 20.25 15.06
CA LEU A 99 5.59 20.11 14.96
C LEU A 99 5.19 19.51 13.60
N LEU A 100 5.77 20.01 12.52
CA LEU A 100 5.52 19.45 11.18
C LEU A 100 5.95 17.98 11.08
N ALA A 101 7.11 17.63 11.64
CA ALA A 101 7.57 16.24 11.67
C ALA A 101 6.60 15.31 12.43
N ILE A 102 6.05 15.77 13.56
CA ILE A 102 5.03 15.04 14.32
C ILE A 102 3.77 14.83 13.47
N LEU A 103 3.28 15.87 12.78
CA LEU A 103 2.11 15.76 11.90
C LEU A 103 2.35 14.76 10.76
N LEU A 104 3.52 14.80 10.14
CA LEU A 104 3.90 13.85 9.09
C LEU A 104 4.02 12.42 9.63
N ALA A 105 4.48 12.24 10.87
CA ALA A 105 4.56 10.92 11.51
C ALA A 105 3.18 10.30 11.81
N LEU A 106 2.10 11.09 11.81
CA LEU A 106 0.74 10.57 11.93
C LEU A 106 0.21 9.98 10.61
N VAL A 107 0.78 10.36 9.46
CA VAL A 107 0.34 9.87 8.14
C VAL A 107 0.42 8.33 8.02
N PRO A 108 1.50 7.65 8.44
CA PRO A 108 1.55 6.19 8.47
C PRO A 108 0.44 5.55 9.31
N ILE A 109 0.04 6.18 10.41
CA ILE A 109 -1.07 5.68 11.25
C ILE A 109 -2.39 5.76 10.46
N GLY A 110 -2.66 6.88 9.80
CA GLY A 110 -3.79 7.02 8.90
C GLY A 110 -3.76 6.01 7.75
N ALA A 111 -2.56 5.75 7.20
CA ALA A 111 -2.37 4.74 6.16
C ALA A 111 -2.71 3.32 6.64
N LEU A 112 -2.39 2.96 7.89
CA LEU A 112 -2.78 1.67 8.48
C LEU A 112 -4.30 1.52 8.52
N VAL A 113 -5.00 2.53 9.03
CA VAL A 113 -6.47 2.54 9.12
C VAL A 113 -7.08 2.41 7.71
N TYR A 114 -6.57 3.20 6.75
CA TYR A 114 -7.07 3.18 5.38
C TYR A 114 -6.77 1.85 4.66
N GLY A 115 -5.64 1.19 4.96
CA GLY A 115 -5.33 -0.15 4.50
C GLY A 115 -6.30 -1.22 5.04
N ILE A 116 -6.72 -1.11 6.31
CA ILE A 116 -7.73 -1.99 6.89
C ILE A 116 -9.09 -1.78 6.20
N VAL A 117 -9.50 -0.54 5.96
CA VAL A 117 -10.75 -0.24 5.24
C VAL A 117 -10.71 -0.85 3.84
N ALA A 118 -9.60 -0.68 3.12
CA ALA A 118 -9.41 -1.31 1.81
C ALA A 118 -9.53 -2.84 1.86
N ALA A 119 -8.93 -3.46 2.88
CA ALA A 119 -9.00 -4.91 3.08
C ALA A 119 -10.44 -5.40 3.30
N VAL A 120 -11.19 -4.71 4.14
CA VAL A 120 -12.60 -5.05 4.44
C VAL A 120 -13.47 -4.87 3.20
N ASP A 121 -13.31 -3.76 2.48
CA ASP A 121 -14.09 -3.50 1.28
C ASP A 121 -13.82 -4.54 0.18
N THR A 122 -12.56 -4.89 -0.06
CA THR A 122 -12.21 -5.91 -1.05
C THR A 122 -12.68 -7.30 -0.65
N TYR A 123 -12.68 -7.63 0.65
CA TYR A 123 -13.23 -8.90 1.13
C TYR A 123 -14.74 -9.02 0.85
N HIS A 124 -15.49 -7.93 0.95
CA HIS A 124 -16.91 -7.89 0.60
C HIS A 124 -17.18 -7.78 -0.92
N GLY A 125 -16.16 -7.92 -1.74
CA GLY A 125 -16.27 -7.87 -3.20
C GLY A 125 -16.45 -6.45 -3.76
N ARG A 126 -16.19 -5.42 -2.96
CA ARG A 126 -16.19 -4.04 -3.44
C ARG A 126 -14.89 -3.74 -4.15
N ASP A 127 -14.97 -3.08 -5.30
CA ASP A 127 -13.80 -2.62 -6.06
C ASP A 127 -13.21 -1.36 -5.40
N PHE A 128 -12.38 -1.58 -4.38
CA PHE A 128 -11.77 -0.50 -3.61
C PHE A 128 -10.73 0.24 -4.46
N GLN A 129 -10.74 1.56 -4.34
CA GLN A 129 -9.76 2.45 -4.96
C GLN A 129 -9.21 3.45 -3.94
N TYR A 130 -7.89 3.48 -3.79
CA TYR A 130 -7.25 4.58 -3.07
C TYR A 130 -7.44 5.89 -3.82
N TRP A 131 -7.87 6.93 -3.14
CA TRP A 131 -8.26 8.21 -3.71
C TRP A 131 -7.24 8.84 -4.67
N LEU A 132 -5.94 8.81 -4.36
CA LEU A 132 -4.91 9.39 -5.22
C LEU A 132 -4.30 8.39 -6.20
N ILE A 133 -4.18 7.13 -5.82
CA ILE A 133 -3.40 6.10 -6.52
C ILE A 133 -4.29 5.24 -7.40
N GLY A 134 -5.51 4.94 -6.93
CA GLY A 134 -6.38 3.98 -7.58
C GLY A 134 -6.75 4.36 -9.00
N GLN A 135 -7.09 5.63 -9.24
CA GLN A 135 -7.42 6.13 -10.58
C GLN A 135 -6.24 6.08 -11.55
N TRP A 136 -5.05 6.42 -11.06
CA TRP A 136 -3.83 6.39 -11.88
C TRP A 136 -3.46 4.96 -12.27
N LEU A 137 -3.50 4.04 -11.33
CA LEU A 137 -3.22 2.62 -11.58
C LEU A 137 -4.27 1.98 -12.50
N ARG A 138 -5.54 2.34 -12.34
CA ARG A 138 -6.62 1.82 -13.21
C ARG A 138 -6.38 2.17 -14.67
N LYS A 139 -6.02 3.40 -14.98
CA LYS A 139 -5.69 3.82 -16.35
C LYS A 139 -4.53 3.02 -16.94
N THR A 140 -3.57 2.62 -16.13
CA THR A 140 -2.42 1.81 -16.57
C THR A 140 -2.82 0.35 -16.84
N TYR A 141 -3.83 -0.18 -16.14
CA TYR A 141 -4.28 -1.56 -16.30
C TYR A 141 -5.41 -1.75 -17.32
N GLU A 142 -6.20 -0.73 -17.55
CA GLU A 142 -7.33 -0.75 -18.51
C GLU A 142 -6.92 -0.25 -19.92
N GLY A 143 -5.79 0.43 -20.02
CA GLY A 143 -5.16 0.82 -21.30
C GLY A 143 -4.33 -0.30 -21.86
#